data_30b5fd833f5c066a397fd033a2544303
#
_entry.id   30b5fd833f5c066a397fd033a2544303
#
_cell.length_a   1.000
_cell.length_b   1.000
_cell.length_c   1.000
_cell.angle_alpha   90.00
_cell.angle_beta   90.00
_cell.angle_gamma   90.00
#
_symmetry.space_group_name_H-M   'P 1'
#
loop_
_entity.id
_entity.type
_entity.pdbx_description
1 polymer ?
#
loop_
_entity_poly.entity_id
_entity_poly.type
_entity_poly.pdbx_seq_one_letter_code
_entity_poly.pdbx_strand_id
1 'polypeptide(L)'
;VTNHCLICDRIKLIQENKNPYFVRELSTGYVVLGDSQYFEGYTLFLSKHHVTELHQLAPAEKLAFLEEMSLVQEACAKAFHADKMNIELLGNGDAHVHWHLFPRHNGDTAQPGPVWWTPMDVMFGDDVIKDMPRLNRLKAALGAALDEVLKVRATDDGVKKLNQGD
;
A
#
# COMPACT_ATOMS: atom_id res chain seq x y z
N VAL A 1 -5.29 -17.11 24.71
CA VAL A 1 -4.30 -16.26 24.02
C VAL A 1 -5.10 -15.34 23.11
N THR A 2 -5.27 -14.10 23.47
CA THR A 2 -5.88 -13.08 22.59
C THR A 2 -4.89 -12.91 21.42
N ASN A 3 -5.28 -13.37 20.24
CA ASN A 3 -4.52 -13.12 19.01
C ASN A 3 -4.55 -11.61 18.74
N HIS A 4 -3.56 -10.91 19.25
CA HIS A 4 -3.37 -9.50 19.00
C HIS A 4 -2.95 -9.32 17.54
N CYS A 5 -3.72 -8.54 16.77
CA CYS A 5 -3.43 -8.25 15.36
C CYS A 5 -3.01 -6.80 15.23
N LEU A 6 -1.73 -6.56 14.97
CA LEU A 6 -1.17 -5.22 14.78
C LEU A 6 -1.88 -4.44 13.66
N ILE A 7 -2.26 -5.12 12.56
CA ILE A 7 -2.94 -4.47 11.43
C ILE A 7 -4.35 -4.03 11.83
N CYS A 8 -5.10 -4.84 12.59
CA CYS A 8 -6.40 -4.44 13.13
C CYS A 8 -6.27 -3.19 14.03
N ASP A 9 -5.23 -3.13 14.86
CA ASP A 9 -4.99 -1.95 15.70
C ASP A 9 -4.67 -0.71 14.87
N ARG A 10 -3.86 -0.85 13.82
CA ARG A 10 -3.56 0.24 12.89
C ARG A 10 -4.80 0.73 12.15
N ILE A 11 -5.69 -0.18 11.73
CA ILE A 11 -6.98 0.16 11.12
C ILE A 11 -7.86 0.91 12.13
N LYS A 12 -7.91 0.46 13.39
CA LYS A 12 -8.62 1.18 14.44
C LYS A 12 -8.11 2.61 14.62
N LEU A 13 -6.79 2.80 14.62
CA LEU A 13 -6.20 4.15 14.68
C LEU A 13 -6.57 5.00 13.46
N ILE A 14 -6.73 4.41 12.26
CA ILE A 14 -7.23 5.11 11.08
C ILE A 14 -8.67 5.60 11.32
N GLN A 15 -9.55 4.72 11.80
CA GLN A 15 -10.95 5.03 12.10
C GLN A 15 -11.10 6.11 13.17
N GLU A 16 -10.14 6.18 14.09
CA GLU A 16 -10.07 7.21 15.15
C GLU A 16 -9.32 8.49 14.72
N ASN A 17 -8.88 8.59 13.45
CA ASN A 17 -8.05 9.70 12.92
C ASN A 17 -6.73 9.92 13.68
N LYS A 18 -6.14 8.83 14.17
CA LYS A 18 -4.89 8.84 14.96
C LYS A 18 -3.71 8.16 14.29
N ASN A 19 -3.88 7.56 13.10
CA ASN A 19 -2.79 6.91 12.39
C ASN A 19 -2.01 7.94 11.55
N PRO A 20 -0.74 8.25 11.88
CA PRO A 20 0.03 9.27 11.17
C PRO A 20 0.42 8.86 9.74
N TYR A 21 0.42 7.56 9.44
CA TYR A 21 0.83 7.00 8.15
C TYR A 21 -0.33 6.89 7.14
N PHE A 22 -1.57 7.14 7.58
CA PHE A 22 -2.76 6.99 6.74
C PHE A 22 -2.74 7.95 5.56
N VAL A 23 -3.02 7.42 4.35
CA VAL A 23 -3.10 8.17 3.09
C VAL A 23 -4.50 8.17 2.53
N ARG A 24 -5.11 6.99 2.33
CA ARG A 24 -6.40 6.86 1.66
C ARG A 24 -7.15 5.60 2.08
N GLU A 25 -8.46 5.73 2.22
CA GLU A 25 -9.37 4.59 2.26
C GLU A 25 -9.89 4.29 0.85
N LEU A 26 -9.82 3.01 0.45
CA LEU A 26 -10.45 2.47 -0.76
C LEU A 26 -11.61 1.54 -0.37
N SER A 27 -12.27 0.94 -1.35
CA SER A 27 -13.46 0.11 -1.05
C SER A 27 -13.11 -1.14 -0.25
N THR A 28 -11.98 -1.78 -0.53
CA THR A 28 -11.57 -3.04 0.09
C THR A 28 -10.43 -2.91 1.11
N GLY A 29 -9.78 -1.76 1.20
CA GLY A 29 -8.62 -1.62 2.05
C GLY A 29 -8.20 -0.18 2.35
N TYR A 30 -7.14 -0.06 3.14
CA TYR A 30 -6.54 1.19 3.54
C TYR A 30 -5.10 1.31 3.02
N VAL A 31 -4.79 2.44 2.40
CA VAL A 31 -3.45 2.79 1.95
C VAL A 31 -2.75 3.55 3.06
N VAL A 32 -1.62 3.02 3.51
CA VAL A 32 -0.76 3.65 4.52
C VAL A 32 0.70 3.62 4.06
N LEU A 33 1.49 4.60 4.46
CA LEU A 33 2.95 4.52 4.31
C LEU A 33 3.54 3.54 5.31
N GLY A 34 4.61 2.86 4.94
CA GLY A 34 5.40 2.04 5.86
C GLY A 34 6.10 2.89 6.93
N ASP A 35 6.25 2.35 8.12
CA ASP A 35 6.90 3.03 9.26
C ASP A 35 8.34 3.39 8.95
N SER A 36 9.07 2.49 8.26
CA SER A 36 10.39 2.75 7.72
C SER A 36 10.27 3.21 6.26
N GLN A 37 11.01 4.26 5.95
CA GLN A 37 11.12 4.81 4.60
C GLN A 37 12.55 4.70 4.05
N TYR A 38 13.31 3.69 4.46
CA TYR A 38 14.61 3.37 3.87
C TYR A 38 14.49 3.18 2.35
N PHE A 39 13.49 2.40 1.92
CA PHE A 39 13.00 2.41 0.54
C PHE A 39 11.90 3.46 0.45
N GLU A 40 12.24 4.65 0.00
CA GLU A 40 11.33 5.78 0.00
C GLU A 40 10.09 5.51 -0.85
N GLY A 41 8.93 5.80 -0.29
CA GLY A 41 7.64 5.48 -0.87
C GLY A 41 7.11 4.10 -0.51
N TYR A 42 7.80 3.33 0.34
CA TYR A 42 7.26 2.08 0.85
C TYR A 42 5.85 2.27 1.39
N THR A 43 4.92 1.55 0.83
CA THR A 43 3.48 1.65 1.07
C THR A 43 2.91 0.28 1.41
N LEU A 44 1.88 0.26 2.25
CA LEU A 44 1.10 -0.93 2.57
C LEU A 44 -0.35 -0.69 2.14
N PHE A 45 -0.99 -1.75 1.63
CA PHE A 45 -2.41 -1.77 1.37
C PHE A 45 -3.06 -2.85 2.23
N LEU A 46 -3.79 -2.43 3.26
CA LEU A 46 -4.34 -3.27 4.32
C LEU A 46 -5.75 -3.69 3.98
N SER A 47 -6.08 -4.99 3.97
CA SER A 47 -7.45 -5.47 3.80
C SER A 47 -8.34 -4.95 4.95
N LYS A 48 -9.56 -4.51 4.62
CA LYS A 48 -10.57 -4.14 5.64
C LYS A 48 -11.01 -5.35 6.46
N HIS A 49 -11.09 -6.52 5.83
CA HIS A 49 -11.48 -7.74 6.51
C HIS A 49 -10.25 -8.49 7.04
N HIS A 50 -10.34 -8.90 8.29
CA HIS A 50 -9.30 -9.73 8.91
C HIS A 50 -9.43 -11.16 8.39
N VAL A 51 -8.65 -11.48 7.39
CA VAL A 51 -8.38 -12.84 6.92
C VAL A 51 -6.87 -13.05 6.89
N THR A 52 -6.42 -14.30 7.01
CA THR A 52 -5.00 -14.63 7.04
C THR A 52 -4.44 -14.98 5.67
N GLU A 53 -5.32 -15.34 4.75
CA GLU A 53 -4.95 -15.74 3.39
C GLU A 53 -5.87 -15.07 2.34
N LEU A 54 -5.29 -14.70 1.21
CA LEU A 54 -6.01 -14.03 0.13
C LEU A 54 -7.23 -14.83 -0.36
N HIS A 55 -7.11 -16.16 -0.43
CA HIS A 55 -8.17 -17.04 -0.91
C HIS A 55 -9.39 -17.13 0.02
N GLN A 56 -9.28 -16.63 1.26
CA GLN A 56 -10.39 -16.59 2.23
C GLN A 56 -11.34 -15.41 1.99
N LEU A 57 -10.92 -14.40 1.23
CA LEU A 57 -11.83 -13.32 0.83
C LEU A 57 -12.92 -13.87 -0.10
N ALA A 58 -14.14 -13.32 0.01
CA ALA A 58 -15.21 -13.62 -0.94
C ALA A 58 -14.77 -13.31 -2.39
N PRO A 59 -15.23 -14.08 -3.40
CA PRO A 59 -14.71 -13.95 -4.76
C PRO A 59 -14.73 -12.53 -5.33
N ALA A 60 -15.85 -11.81 -5.17
CA ALA A 60 -15.98 -10.44 -5.67
C ALA A 60 -15.06 -9.47 -4.92
N GLU A 61 -14.95 -9.59 -3.60
CA GLU A 61 -14.06 -8.77 -2.78
C GLU A 61 -12.59 -9.04 -3.11
N LYS A 62 -12.22 -10.30 -3.29
CA LYS A 62 -10.88 -10.68 -3.69
C LYS A 62 -10.46 -10.04 -5.01
N LEU A 63 -11.33 -10.08 -6.02
CA LEU A 63 -11.07 -9.45 -7.31
C LEU A 63 -10.93 -7.92 -7.17
N ALA A 64 -11.81 -7.29 -6.40
CA ALA A 64 -11.73 -5.86 -6.13
C ALA A 64 -10.45 -5.49 -5.36
N PHE A 65 -10.06 -6.30 -4.37
CA PHE A 65 -8.83 -6.08 -3.58
C PHE A 65 -7.57 -6.20 -4.43
N LEU A 66 -7.52 -7.18 -5.35
CA LEU A 66 -6.43 -7.33 -6.31
C LEU A 66 -6.37 -6.14 -7.29
N GLU A 67 -7.52 -5.69 -7.80
CA GLU A 67 -7.58 -4.52 -8.67
C GLU A 67 -7.15 -3.23 -7.96
N GLU A 68 -7.67 -2.99 -6.77
CA GLU A 68 -7.29 -1.82 -5.97
C GLU A 68 -5.79 -1.83 -5.62
N MET A 69 -5.22 -3.00 -5.31
CA MET A 69 -3.77 -3.14 -5.13
C MET A 69 -3.00 -2.68 -6.38
N SER A 70 -3.46 -3.07 -7.58
CA SER A 70 -2.83 -2.65 -8.83
C SER A 70 -2.93 -1.14 -9.07
N LEU A 71 -4.04 -0.51 -8.69
CA LEU A 71 -4.19 0.95 -8.75
C LEU A 71 -3.26 1.65 -7.74
N VAL A 72 -3.12 1.11 -6.54
CA VAL A 72 -2.17 1.62 -5.54
C VAL A 72 -0.73 1.48 -6.05
N GLN A 73 -0.39 0.36 -6.70
CA GLN A 73 0.91 0.16 -7.33
C GLN A 73 1.20 1.24 -8.39
N GLU A 74 0.25 1.53 -9.26
CA GLU A 74 0.40 2.58 -10.28
C GLU A 74 0.61 3.95 -9.63
N ALA A 75 -0.17 4.28 -8.61
CA ALA A 75 -0.03 5.53 -7.87
C ALA A 75 1.34 5.66 -7.18
N CYS A 76 1.83 4.59 -6.56
CA CYS A 76 3.17 4.55 -5.97
C CYS A 76 4.26 4.77 -7.02
N ALA A 77 4.16 4.08 -8.17
CA ALA A 77 5.13 4.22 -9.25
C ALA A 77 5.22 5.67 -9.77
N LYS A 78 4.07 6.32 -9.92
CA LYS A 78 3.99 7.73 -10.34
C LYS A 78 4.51 8.68 -9.26
N ALA A 79 4.02 8.55 -8.03
CA ALA A 79 4.34 9.45 -6.93
C ALA A 79 5.83 9.46 -6.58
N PHE A 80 6.47 8.30 -6.66
CA PHE A 80 7.86 8.10 -6.23
C PHE A 80 8.84 7.83 -7.38
N HIS A 81 8.39 8.00 -8.65
CA HIS A 81 9.21 7.85 -9.85
C HIS A 81 9.98 6.52 -9.90
N ALA A 82 9.30 5.43 -9.56
CA ALA A 82 9.93 4.11 -9.46
C ALA A 82 10.35 3.56 -10.82
N ASP A 83 11.57 3.06 -10.90
CA ASP A 83 12.05 2.27 -12.07
C ASP A 83 11.42 0.88 -12.08
N LYS A 84 11.12 0.33 -10.91
CA LYS A 84 10.46 -0.95 -10.69
C LYS A 84 9.62 -0.94 -9.42
N MET A 85 8.45 -1.57 -9.45
CA MET A 85 7.69 -1.87 -8.24
C MET A 85 7.93 -3.31 -7.80
N ASN A 86 8.28 -3.50 -6.52
CA ASN A 86 8.21 -4.82 -5.88
C ASN A 86 6.91 -4.91 -5.07
N ILE A 87 6.13 -5.95 -5.33
CA ILE A 87 4.84 -6.19 -4.68
C ILE A 87 4.91 -7.55 -4.00
N GLU A 88 4.53 -7.59 -2.73
CA GLU A 88 4.64 -8.80 -1.92
C GLU A 88 3.41 -8.99 -1.04
N LEU A 89 2.91 -10.20 -0.97
CA LEU A 89 1.89 -10.64 -0.03
C LEU A 89 2.52 -11.64 0.93
N LEU A 90 3.03 -11.13 2.03
CA LEU A 90 3.67 -11.92 3.07
C LEU A 90 2.63 -12.25 4.17
N GLY A 91 2.99 -12.25 5.43
CA GLY A 91 2.06 -12.51 6.53
C GLY A 91 2.64 -13.41 7.61
N ASN A 92 3.94 -13.71 7.55
CA ASN A 92 4.61 -14.53 8.56
C ASN A 92 4.70 -13.82 9.92
N GLY A 93 4.84 -12.49 9.91
CA GLY A 93 4.85 -11.69 11.14
C GLY A 93 3.42 -11.28 11.55
N ASP A 94 2.71 -10.64 10.64
CA ASP A 94 1.33 -10.18 10.82
C ASP A 94 0.44 -10.89 9.82
N ALA A 95 -0.33 -11.87 10.27
CA ALA A 95 -1.09 -12.78 9.40
C ALA A 95 -2.30 -12.13 8.71
N HIS A 96 -2.74 -10.95 9.10
CA HIS A 96 -3.80 -10.19 8.44
C HIS A 96 -3.37 -9.82 7.01
N VAL A 97 -4.16 -10.19 6.02
CA VAL A 97 -3.82 -9.98 4.59
C VAL A 97 -3.57 -8.50 4.28
N HIS A 98 -2.39 -8.23 3.79
CA HIS A 98 -1.95 -6.89 3.37
C HIS A 98 -0.86 -6.99 2.31
N TRP A 99 -0.81 -6.00 1.42
CA TRP A 99 0.22 -5.88 0.39
C TRP A 99 1.34 -4.97 0.86
N HIS A 100 2.58 -5.38 0.56
CA HIS A 100 3.77 -4.54 0.62
C HIS A 100 4.09 -4.04 -0.78
N LEU A 101 4.23 -2.73 -0.95
CA LEU A 101 4.52 -2.09 -2.22
C LEU A 101 5.80 -1.24 -2.06
N PHE A 102 6.88 -1.66 -2.69
CA PHE A 102 8.17 -0.99 -2.63
C PHE A 102 8.51 -0.35 -3.97
N PRO A 103 8.53 1.00 -4.07
CA PRO A 103 9.17 1.68 -5.18
C PRO A 103 10.67 1.40 -5.15
N ARG A 104 11.20 0.90 -6.28
CA ARG A 104 12.62 0.58 -6.41
C ARG A 104 13.25 1.46 -7.48
N HIS A 105 14.49 1.85 -7.23
CA HIS A 105 15.26 2.71 -8.14
C HIS A 105 16.56 2.02 -8.54
N ASN A 106 17.01 2.28 -9.76
CA ASN A 106 18.27 1.71 -10.24
C ASN A 106 19.43 2.14 -9.34
N GLY A 107 20.13 1.17 -8.77
CA GLY A 107 21.25 1.41 -7.84
C GLY A 107 20.84 1.69 -6.39
N ASP A 108 19.59 1.50 -6.00
CA ASP A 108 19.11 1.66 -4.61
C ASP A 108 19.69 0.61 -3.65
N THR A 109 20.21 -0.50 -4.18
CA THR A 109 20.93 -1.54 -3.44
C THR A 109 22.20 -1.94 -4.19
N ALA A 110 23.20 -2.45 -3.45
CA ALA A 110 24.47 -2.88 -4.04
C ALA A 110 24.31 -4.03 -5.04
N GLN A 111 23.33 -4.90 -4.81
CA GLN A 111 22.95 -5.97 -5.73
C GLN A 111 21.45 -5.85 -6.03
N PRO A 112 21.04 -5.89 -7.31
CA PRO A 112 19.63 -5.95 -7.67
C PRO A 112 18.97 -7.18 -7.06
N GLY A 113 17.89 -6.98 -6.31
CA GLY A 113 17.19 -8.08 -5.65
C GLY A 113 16.07 -7.60 -4.73
N PRO A 114 15.43 -8.53 -4.01
CA PRO A 114 14.36 -8.19 -3.08
C PRO A 114 14.88 -7.31 -1.93
N VAL A 115 14.00 -6.48 -1.39
CA VAL A 115 14.32 -5.57 -0.28
C VAL A 115 14.90 -6.30 0.94
N TRP A 116 14.52 -7.57 1.14
CA TRP A 116 14.90 -8.41 2.28
C TRP A 116 16.37 -8.87 2.26
N TRP A 117 17.11 -8.57 1.20
CA TRP A 117 18.57 -8.72 1.18
C TRP A 117 19.29 -7.57 1.90
N THR A 118 18.57 -6.48 2.16
CA THR A 118 19.06 -5.39 3.00
C THR A 118 19.05 -5.84 4.47
N PRO A 119 20.13 -5.63 5.24
CA PRO A 119 20.13 -5.94 6.67
C PRO A 119 18.96 -5.29 7.40
N MET A 120 18.31 -6.05 8.28
CA MET A 120 17.07 -5.63 8.95
C MET A 120 17.27 -4.36 9.79
N ASP A 121 18.39 -4.24 10.47
CA ASP A 121 18.75 -3.06 11.26
C ASP A 121 18.94 -1.81 10.40
N VAL A 122 19.44 -1.97 9.19
CA VAL A 122 19.55 -0.88 8.20
C VAL A 122 18.16 -0.53 7.64
N MET A 123 17.43 -1.54 7.16
CA MET A 123 16.13 -1.34 6.52
C MET A 123 15.10 -0.71 7.46
N PHE A 124 15.06 -1.12 8.73
CA PHE A 124 14.13 -0.61 9.75
C PHE A 124 14.71 0.53 10.60
N GLY A 125 15.91 1.00 10.30
CA GLY A 125 16.55 2.12 10.98
C GLY A 125 15.98 3.50 10.63
N ASP A 126 15.32 3.63 9.48
CA ASP A 126 14.75 4.90 9.00
C ASP A 126 13.28 5.06 9.42
N ASP A 127 13.06 5.36 10.69
CA ASP A 127 11.75 5.60 11.28
C ASP A 127 11.24 7.00 10.86
N VAL A 128 10.34 7.03 9.88
CA VAL A 128 9.86 8.27 9.25
C VAL A 128 9.02 9.15 10.17
N ILE A 129 8.45 8.61 11.25
CA ILE A 129 7.68 9.44 12.19
C ILE A 129 8.54 10.48 12.90
N LYS A 130 9.86 10.28 12.92
CA LYS A 130 10.82 11.27 13.46
C LYS A 130 11.05 12.45 12.51
N ASP A 131 10.58 12.34 11.26
CA ASP A 131 10.65 13.39 10.24
C ASP A 131 9.23 13.67 9.67
N MET A 132 8.41 14.34 10.46
CA MET A 132 7.04 14.68 10.09
C MET A 132 6.91 15.48 8.78
N PRO A 133 7.79 16.46 8.48
CA PRO A 133 7.78 17.13 7.18
C PRO A 133 7.95 16.16 6.01
N ARG A 134 8.88 15.21 6.10
CA ARG A 134 9.09 14.17 5.09
C ARG A 134 7.87 13.27 4.97
N LEU A 135 7.35 12.76 6.08
CA LEU A 135 6.14 11.93 6.08
C LEU A 135 4.97 12.63 5.40
N ASN A 136 4.73 13.90 5.70
CA ASN A 136 3.66 14.68 5.10
C ASN A 136 3.86 14.90 3.59
N ARG A 137 5.08 15.12 3.12
CA ARG A 137 5.39 15.21 1.68
C ARG A 137 5.09 13.89 0.96
N LEU A 138 5.52 12.76 1.51
CA LEU A 138 5.27 11.44 0.93
C LEU A 138 3.77 11.14 0.87
N LYS A 139 3.03 11.42 1.94
CA LYS A 139 1.57 11.27 1.98
C LYS A 139 0.87 12.14 0.92
N ALA A 140 1.27 13.39 0.79
CA ALA A 140 0.71 14.32 -0.19
C ALA A 140 0.97 13.85 -1.63
N ALA A 141 2.20 13.41 -1.92
CA ALA A 141 2.57 12.90 -3.24
C ALA A 141 1.75 11.65 -3.61
N LEU A 142 1.66 10.69 -2.70
CA LEU A 142 0.88 9.46 -2.94
C LEU A 142 -0.61 9.75 -3.04
N GLY A 143 -1.15 10.63 -2.19
CA GLY A 143 -2.55 11.05 -2.23
C GLY A 143 -2.93 11.69 -3.57
N ALA A 144 -2.10 12.60 -4.09
CA ALA A 144 -2.32 13.23 -5.39
C ALA A 144 -2.28 12.21 -6.54
N ALA A 145 -1.32 11.28 -6.52
CA ALA A 145 -1.24 10.23 -7.53
C ALA A 145 -2.43 9.26 -7.48
N LEU A 146 -2.92 8.92 -6.28
CA LEU A 146 -4.14 8.13 -6.11
C LEU A 146 -5.36 8.84 -6.69
N ASP A 147 -5.52 10.15 -6.46
CA ASP A 147 -6.62 10.94 -7.03
C ASP A 147 -6.61 10.89 -8.57
N GLU A 148 -5.43 10.99 -9.18
CA GLU A 148 -5.27 10.90 -10.63
C GLU A 148 -5.66 9.52 -11.16
N VAL A 149 -5.08 8.44 -10.59
CA VAL A 149 -5.31 7.07 -11.02
C VAL A 149 -6.78 6.67 -10.87
N LEU A 150 -7.40 6.99 -9.73
CA LEU A 150 -8.81 6.67 -9.47
C LEU A 150 -9.75 7.45 -10.39
N LYS A 151 -9.43 8.70 -10.75
CA LYS A 151 -10.21 9.50 -11.70
C LYS A 151 -10.18 8.90 -13.10
N VAL A 152 -9.02 8.48 -13.59
CA VAL A 152 -8.88 7.82 -14.90
C VAL A 152 -9.70 6.52 -14.91
N ARG A 153 -9.60 5.71 -13.87
CA ARG A 153 -10.35 4.46 -13.74
C ARG A 153 -11.87 4.69 -13.81
N ALA A 154 -12.38 5.67 -13.08
CA ALA A 154 -13.81 6.00 -13.08
C ALA A 154 -14.31 6.41 -14.48
N THR A 155 -13.46 7.10 -15.26
CA THR A 155 -13.77 7.50 -16.64
C THR A 155 -13.83 6.28 -17.57
N ASP A 156 -12.89 5.35 -17.46
CA ASP A 156 -12.84 4.13 -18.26
C ASP A 156 -14.05 3.23 -17.99
N ASP A 157 -14.48 3.11 -16.74
CA ASP A 157 -15.67 2.36 -16.36
C ASP A 157 -16.96 3.03 -16.89
N GLY A 158 -17.01 4.35 -16.91
CA GLY A 158 -18.09 5.12 -17.53
C GLY A 158 -18.23 4.86 -19.02
N VAL A 159 -17.11 4.85 -19.76
CA VAL A 159 -17.09 4.57 -21.21
C VAL A 159 -17.50 3.12 -21.51
N LYS A 160 -17.01 2.15 -20.72
CA LYS A 160 -17.39 0.73 -20.90
C LYS A 160 -18.89 0.49 -20.69
N LYS A 161 -19.50 1.14 -19.72
CA LYS A 161 -20.95 1.04 -19.46
C LYS A 161 -21.79 1.62 -20.61
N LEU A 162 -21.36 2.70 -21.23
CA LEU A 162 -22.03 3.30 -22.37
C LEU A 162 -21.96 2.42 -23.62
N ASN A 163 -20.87 1.68 -23.82
CA ASN A 163 -20.68 0.79 -24.97
C ASN A 163 -21.33 -0.60 -24.82
N GLN A 164 -21.85 -0.95 -23.64
CA GLN A 164 -22.56 -2.22 -23.39
C GLN A 164 -24.08 -2.05 -23.36
N GLY A 165 -24.59 -0.87 -23.62
CA GLY A 165 -26.02 -0.51 -23.56
C GLY A 165 -26.74 -0.50 -24.91
N ASP A 166 -26.18 -1.12 -25.96
CA ASP A 166 -26.82 -1.30 -27.28
C ASP A 166 -27.20 -2.77 -27.54
#